data_f33d4e71c847f27cb30f25486b0916b9
#
_entry.id   f33d4e71c847f27cb30f25486b0916b9
#
_cell.length_a   1.000
_cell.length_b   1.000
_cell.length_c   1.000
_cell.angle_alpha   90.00
_cell.angle_beta   90.00
_cell.angle_gamma   90.00
#
_symmetry.space_group_name_H-M   'P 1'
#
loop_
_entity.id
_entity.type
_entity.pdbx_description
1 polymer ?
#
loop_
_entity_poly.entity_id
_entity_poly.type
_entity_poly.pdbx_seq_one_letter_code
_entity_poly.pdbx_strand_id
1 'polypeptide(L)'
;DQKQALEQLLQKEARMDSRCAKAAVTLGLAECLRFGITSVSDLYYYPEATAEILAQSGMKGNLALSSYRFIDQNEDFDFDTDEQCQALVKAVDTWHGHDDGRIRIDCGIHSEYTSNFKLWEALCGYASEKGLGMQLHLAETQEEVDGCLDRTGLTPAELLSCHRFFRVPTTAAGCGCLSDADRAMLGKFKATAAVTPMTCAKQGN
;
A
#
# COMPACT_ATOMS: atom_id res chain seq x y z
N ASP A 1 0.49 19.28 14.06
CA ASP A 1 -0.35 18.14 14.44
C ASP A 1 -0.53 17.25 13.23
N GLN A 2 -0.05 16.00 13.32
CA GLN A 2 -0.03 15.02 12.23
C GLN A 2 -1.45 14.68 11.75
N LYS A 3 -2.40 14.57 12.66
CA LYS A 3 -3.81 14.33 12.36
C LYS A 3 -4.41 15.45 11.49
N GLN A 4 -4.13 16.70 11.83
CA GLN A 4 -4.61 17.85 11.06
C GLN A 4 -3.98 17.90 9.65
N ALA A 5 -2.71 17.51 9.52
CA ALA A 5 -2.04 17.42 8.22
C ALA A 5 -2.67 16.31 7.35
N LEU A 6 -2.98 15.15 7.93
CA LEU A 6 -3.67 14.05 7.25
C LEU A 6 -5.08 14.46 6.80
N GLU A 7 -5.86 15.10 7.67
CA GLU A 7 -7.21 15.60 7.32
C GLU A 7 -7.17 16.59 6.13
N GLN A 8 -6.19 17.50 6.12
CA GLN A 8 -6.00 18.44 5.01
C GLN A 8 -5.58 17.72 3.73
N LEU A 9 -4.76 16.68 3.82
CA LEU A 9 -4.36 15.87 2.68
C LEU A 9 -5.56 15.15 2.09
N LEU A 10 -6.34 14.45 2.90
CA LEU A 10 -7.54 13.73 2.47
C LEU A 10 -8.57 14.65 1.79
N GLN A 11 -8.75 15.89 2.30
CA GLN A 11 -9.61 16.89 1.65
C GLN A 11 -9.12 17.31 0.26
N LYS A 12 -7.80 17.33 0.03
CA LYS A 12 -7.22 17.62 -1.29
C LYS A 12 -7.35 16.42 -2.22
N GLU A 13 -7.09 15.24 -1.71
CA GLU A 13 -7.19 13.97 -2.45
C GLU A 13 -8.62 13.69 -2.91
N ALA A 14 -9.64 14.03 -2.10
CA ALA A 14 -11.04 13.92 -2.48
C ALA A 14 -11.43 14.78 -3.72
N ARG A 15 -10.59 15.72 -4.12
CA ARG A 15 -10.79 16.56 -5.32
C ARG A 15 -9.99 16.07 -6.53
N MET A 16 -9.15 15.06 -6.34
CA MET A 16 -8.35 14.50 -7.43
C MET A 16 -9.20 13.63 -8.34
N ASP A 17 -8.86 13.67 -9.61
CA ASP A 17 -9.37 12.76 -10.63
C ASP A 17 -8.20 12.06 -11.34
N SER A 18 -8.51 11.12 -12.21
CA SER A 18 -7.51 10.37 -12.98
C SER A 18 -6.61 11.29 -13.82
N ARG A 19 -7.10 12.44 -14.30
CA ARG A 19 -6.32 13.41 -15.07
C ARG A 19 -5.29 14.11 -14.19
N CYS A 20 -5.69 14.51 -12.99
CA CYS A 20 -4.78 15.08 -12.00
C CYS A 20 -3.71 14.06 -11.60
N ALA A 21 -4.10 12.81 -11.38
CA ALA A 21 -3.18 11.72 -11.06
C ALA A 21 -2.15 11.51 -12.19
N LYS A 22 -2.57 11.42 -13.45
CA LYS A 22 -1.66 11.30 -14.60
C LYS A 22 -0.66 12.45 -14.68
N ALA A 23 -1.09 13.69 -14.48
CA ALA A 23 -0.20 14.85 -14.50
C ALA A 23 0.84 14.80 -13.37
N ALA A 24 0.41 14.46 -12.15
CA ALA A 24 1.30 14.31 -10.98
C ALA A 24 2.30 13.18 -11.19
N VAL A 25 1.85 12.01 -11.65
CA VAL A 25 2.71 10.86 -11.95
C VAL A 25 3.72 11.21 -13.03
N THR A 26 3.31 11.87 -14.12
CA THR A 26 4.23 12.30 -15.19
C THR A 26 5.37 13.15 -14.65
N LEU A 27 5.05 14.13 -13.79
CA LEU A 27 6.05 14.98 -13.17
C LEU A 27 6.95 14.18 -12.21
N GLY A 28 6.36 13.34 -11.36
CA GLY A 28 7.10 12.51 -10.40
C GLY A 28 8.05 11.52 -11.08
N LEU A 29 7.62 10.85 -12.16
CA LEU A 29 8.49 9.95 -12.93
C LEU A 29 9.61 10.69 -13.64
N ALA A 30 9.35 11.88 -14.18
CA ALA A 30 10.39 12.71 -14.78
C ALA A 30 11.43 13.14 -13.75
N GLU A 31 11.01 13.47 -12.54
CA GLU A 31 11.90 13.76 -11.41
C GLU A 31 12.70 12.52 -10.99
N CYS A 32 12.05 11.36 -10.85
CA CYS A 32 12.70 10.08 -10.57
C CYS A 32 13.82 9.79 -11.58
N LEU A 33 13.52 9.88 -12.87
CA LEU A 33 14.53 9.66 -13.93
C LEU A 33 15.69 10.63 -13.85
N ARG A 34 15.41 11.91 -13.57
CA ARG A 34 16.46 12.94 -13.38
C ARG A 34 17.43 12.58 -12.26
N PHE A 35 16.99 11.88 -11.22
CA PHE A 35 17.82 11.43 -10.11
C PHE A 35 18.30 9.97 -10.25
N GLY A 36 18.14 9.35 -11.41
CA GLY A 36 18.61 8.00 -11.69
C GLY A 36 17.75 6.89 -11.13
N ILE A 37 16.52 7.20 -10.70
CA ILE A 37 15.53 6.21 -10.25
C ILE A 37 14.81 5.66 -11.49
N THR A 38 14.90 4.36 -11.70
CA THR A 38 14.34 3.68 -12.89
C THR A 38 13.22 2.69 -12.55
N SER A 39 12.93 2.50 -11.27
CA SER A 39 11.86 1.64 -10.78
C SER A 39 11.17 2.29 -9.59
N VAL A 40 9.85 2.21 -9.56
CA VAL A 40 9.03 2.76 -8.47
C VAL A 40 8.12 1.69 -7.89
N SER A 41 7.83 1.80 -6.59
CA SER A 41 6.73 1.13 -5.93
C SER A 41 5.72 2.20 -5.55
N ASP A 42 4.48 2.05 -5.99
CA ASP A 42 3.43 3.04 -5.78
C ASP A 42 2.21 2.39 -5.13
N LEU A 43 1.80 2.93 -4.00
CA LEU A 43 0.62 2.51 -3.25
C LEU A 43 -0.34 3.69 -3.18
N TYR A 44 -1.25 3.80 -4.17
CA TYR A 44 -2.14 4.95 -4.27
C TYR A 44 -3.51 4.59 -4.88
N TYR A 45 -4.39 5.58 -5.05
CA TYR A 45 -5.79 5.38 -5.47
C TYR A 45 -5.99 5.17 -6.98
N TYR A 46 -5.02 5.48 -7.83
CA TYR A 46 -5.16 5.51 -9.28
C TYR A 46 -4.14 4.60 -10.00
N PRO A 47 -4.13 3.28 -9.72
CA PRO A 47 -3.12 2.38 -10.30
C PRO A 47 -3.18 2.33 -11.83
N GLU A 48 -4.36 2.41 -12.45
CA GLU A 48 -4.49 2.43 -13.90
C GLU A 48 -3.85 3.71 -14.51
N ALA A 49 -4.06 4.87 -13.89
CA ALA A 49 -3.47 6.12 -14.35
C ALA A 49 -1.94 6.10 -14.24
N THR A 50 -1.41 5.56 -13.14
CA THR A 50 0.03 5.38 -12.93
C THR A 50 0.61 4.38 -13.92
N ALA A 51 -0.05 3.25 -14.16
CA ALA A 51 0.38 2.22 -15.11
C ALA A 51 0.49 2.76 -16.54
N GLU A 52 -0.49 3.56 -16.99
CA GLU A 52 -0.48 4.18 -18.31
C GLU A 52 0.74 5.09 -18.50
N ILE A 53 1.07 5.93 -17.51
CA ILE A 53 2.23 6.82 -17.59
C ILE A 53 3.55 6.04 -17.47
N LEU A 54 3.60 5.00 -16.65
CA LEU A 54 4.74 4.09 -16.57
C LEU A 54 5.00 3.40 -17.92
N ALA A 55 3.95 2.91 -18.59
CA ALA A 55 4.07 2.29 -19.91
C ALA A 55 4.72 3.25 -20.91
N GLN A 56 4.31 4.53 -20.90
CA GLN A 56 4.85 5.58 -21.77
C GLN A 56 6.29 5.97 -21.40
N SER A 57 6.63 5.98 -20.12
CA SER A 57 7.94 6.43 -19.63
C SER A 57 9.08 5.43 -19.83
N GLY A 58 8.77 4.17 -20.02
CA GLY A 58 9.75 3.09 -20.05
C GLY A 58 10.29 2.66 -18.68
N MET A 59 9.84 3.28 -17.57
CA MET A 59 10.23 2.91 -16.21
C MET A 59 9.57 1.61 -15.74
N LYS A 60 10.16 0.96 -14.75
CA LYS A 60 9.55 -0.17 -14.05
C LYS A 60 8.63 0.32 -12.94
N GLY A 61 7.54 -0.39 -12.70
CA GLY A 61 6.65 -0.11 -11.60
C GLY A 61 6.03 -1.35 -10.99
N ASN A 62 5.94 -1.35 -9.66
CA ASN A 62 5.11 -2.26 -8.91
C ASN A 62 4.04 -1.43 -8.20
N LEU A 63 2.82 -1.52 -8.68
CA LEU A 63 1.71 -0.66 -8.28
C LEU A 63 0.74 -1.44 -7.39
N ALA A 64 0.16 -0.78 -6.42
CA ALA A 64 -0.92 -1.34 -5.63
C ALA A 64 -2.03 -0.31 -5.41
N LEU A 65 -3.28 -0.76 -5.42
CA LEU A 65 -4.37 0.07 -4.99
C LEU A 65 -4.33 0.20 -3.47
N SER A 66 -4.28 1.44 -2.98
CA SER A 66 -4.32 1.76 -1.55
C SER A 66 -5.76 1.59 -1.04
N SER A 67 -6.18 0.34 -0.85
CA SER A 67 -7.52 0.03 -0.37
C SER A 67 -7.68 0.39 1.10
N TYR A 68 -8.86 0.88 1.46
CA TYR A 68 -9.20 1.22 2.82
C TYR A 68 -10.63 0.77 3.15
N ARG A 69 -10.85 0.34 4.39
CA ARG A 69 -12.17 0.02 4.95
C ARG A 69 -12.08 0.12 6.45
N PHE A 70 -12.60 1.19 7.00
CA PHE A 70 -12.48 1.47 8.42
C PHE A 70 -13.07 0.36 9.30
N ILE A 71 -12.59 0.26 10.53
CA ILE A 71 -12.90 -0.85 11.47
C ILE A 71 -14.40 -0.97 11.75
N ASP A 72 -15.13 0.13 11.77
CA ASP A 72 -16.57 0.21 11.98
C ASP A 72 -17.41 -0.13 10.72
N GLN A 73 -16.79 -0.19 9.55
CA GLN A 73 -17.44 -0.54 8.28
C GLN A 73 -17.44 -2.06 8.02
N ASN A 74 -17.84 -2.84 9.03
CA ASN A 74 -17.82 -4.31 8.95
C ASN A 74 -19.05 -4.95 8.33
N GLU A 75 -20.11 -4.18 8.07
CA GLU A 75 -21.34 -4.67 7.50
C GLU A 75 -21.21 -4.81 5.99
N ASP A 76 -21.74 -5.88 5.45
CA ASP A 76 -21.94 -6.14 4.00
C ASP A 76 -20.73 -6.01 3.06
N PHE A 77 -19.52 -6.42 3.53
CA PHE A 77 -18.38 -6.52 2.63
C PHE A 77 -18.47 -7.77 1.75
N ASP A 78 -18.47 -7.53 0.46
CA ASP A 78 -18.37 -8.55 -0.58
C ASP A 78 -17.34 -8.10 -1.61
N PHE A 79 -16.28 -8.89 -1.78
CA PHE A 79 -15.17 -8.60 -2.70
C PHE A 79 -15.65 -8.39 -4.14
N ASP A 80 -16.66 -9.16 -4.58
CA ASP A 80 -17.12 -9.14 -5.96
C ASP A 80 -17.98 -7.90 -6.29
N THR A 81 -18.44 -7.19 -5.27
CA THR A 81 -19.27 -5.98 -5.42
C THR A 81 -18.61 -4.71 -4.88
N ASP A 82 -17.52 -4.84 -4.12
CA ASP A 82 -16.79 -3.70 -3.58
C ASP A 82 -16.05 -2.94 -4.69
N GLU A 83 -16.31 -1.63 -4.81
CA GLU A 83 -15.77 -0.79 -5.89
C GLU A 83 -14.24 -0.76 -5.93
N GLN A 84 -13.58 -0.76 -4.77
CA GLN A 84 -12.11 -0.74 -4.71
C GLN A 84 -11.53 -2.10 -5.15
N CYS A 85 -12.17 -3.20 -4.72
CA CYS A 85 -11.77 -4.54 -5.15
C CYS A 85 -11.97 -4.73 -6.65
N GLN A 86 -13.06 -4.25 -7.22
CA GLN A 86 -13.32 -4.30 -8.66
C GLN A 86 -12.36 -3.41 -9.47
N ALA A 87 -11.98 -2.25 -8.94
CA ALA A 87 -10.93 -1.42 -9.54
C ALA A 87 -9.57 -2.12 -9.53
N LEU A 88 -9.24 -2.83 -8.44
CA LEU A 88 -8.03 -3.66 -8.37
C LEU A 88 -8.05 -4.80 -9.40
N VAL A 89 -9.15 -5.57 -9.46
CA VAL A 89 -9.30 -6.67 -10.45
C VAL A 89 -9.07 -6.15 -11.85
N LYS A 90 -9.71 -5.04 -12.21
CA LYS A 90 -9.54 -4.40 -13.52
C LYS A 90 -8.10 -3.97 -13.79
N ALA A 91 -7.43 -3.39 -12.80
CA ALA A 91 -6.02 -2.98 -12.93
C ALA A 91 -5.10 -4.21 -13.12
N VAL A 92 -5.35 -5.31 -12.41
CA VAL A 92 -4.62 -6.57 -12.57
C VAL A 92 -4.82 -7.14 -13.97
N ASP A 93 -6.06 -7.27 -14.43
CA ASP A 93 -6.38 -7.85 -15.74
C ASP A 93 -5.80 -7.03 -16.90
N THR A 94 -5.67 -5.71 -16.73
CA THR A 94 -5.20 -4.81 -17.79
C THR A 94 -3.68 -4.64 -17.78
N TRP A 95 -3.06 -4.57 -16.61
CA TRP A 95 -1.69 -4.07 -16.47
C TRP A 95 -0.70 -5.03 -15.83
N HIS A 96 -1.15 -6.07 -15.10
CA HIS A 96 -0.21 -6.98 -14.47
C HIS A 96 0.57 -7.78 -15.52
N GLY A 97 1.89 -7.71 -15.46
CA GLY A 97 2.77 -8.37 -16.43
C GLY A 97 2.99 -7.61 -17.75
N HIS A 98 2.44 -6.40 -17.89
CA HIS A 98 2.60 -5.59 -19.09
C HIS A 98 4.08 -5.31 -19.39
N ASP A 99 4.45 -5.24 -20.68
CA ASP A 99 5.83 -5.07 -21.17
C ASP A 99 6.82 -6.07 -20.53
N ASP A 100 6.58 -7.37 -20.70
CA ASP A 100 7.41 -8.44 -20.15
C ASP A 100 7.62 -8.36 -18.63
N GLY A 101 6.58 -7.95 -17.90
CA GLY A 101 6.60 -7.83 -16.45
C GLY A 101 7.25 -6.55 -15.91
N ARG A 102 7.47 -5.56 -16.77
CA ARG A 102 7.98 -4.24 -16.37
C ARG A 102 6.99 -3.48 -15.49
N ILE A 103 5.69 -3.67 -15.73
CA ILE A 103 4.62 -3.18 -14.88
C ILE A 103 3.97 -4.35 -14.15
N ARG A 104 3.89 -4.26 -12.83
CA ARG A 104 3.25 -5.23 -11.97
C ARG A 104 2.17 -4.56 -11.15
N ILE A 105 1.12 -5.30 -10.85
CA ILE A 105 0.07 -4.87 -9.93
C ILE A 105 0.06 -5.85 -8.76
N ASP A 106 0.14 -5.33 -7.55
CA ASP A 106 -0.08 -6.05 -6.30
C ASP A 106 -1.38 -5.60 -5.65
N CYS A 107 -1.88 -6.38 -4.71
CA CYS A 107 -2.92 -5.93 -3.79
C CYS A 107 -2.32 -4.98 -2.76
N GLY A 108 -3.14 -4.14 -2.13
CA GLY A 108 -2.65 -3.23 -1.12
C GLY A 108 -3.71 -2.75 -0.17
N ILE A 109 -3.28 -2.40 1.03
CA ILE A 109 -4.05 -1.61 1.99
C ILE A 109 -3.24 -0.37 2.36
N HIS A 110 -3.91 0.71 2.73
CA HIS A 110 -3.18 1.88 3.22
C HIS A 110 -2.39 1.52 4.47
N SER A 111 -3.07 1.09 5.53
CA SER A 111 -2.51 0.69 6.83
C SER A 111 -3.49 -0.19 7.59
N GLU A 112 -3.06 -0.77 8.72
CA GLU A 112 -3.94 -1.57 9.57
C GLU A 112 -5.09 -0.73 10.15
N TYR A 113 -4.82 0.52 10.59
CA TYR A 113 -5.81 1.38 11.24
C TYR A 113 -6.84 2.01 10.29
N THR A 114 -6.62 1.93 8.99
CA THR A 114 -7.55 2.38 7.94
C THR A 114 -8.26 1.24 7.24
N SER A 115 -8.10 0.01 7.73
CA SER A 115 -8.65 -1.19 7.11
C SER A 115 -9.05 -2.22 8.17
N ASN A 116 -9.68 -3.30 7.77
CA ASN A 116 -10.15 -4.34 8.66
C ASN A 116 -9.86 -5.75 8.13
N PHE A 117 -10.02 -6.74 9.00
CA PHE A 117 -9.65 -8.12 8.70
C PHE A 117 -10.43 -8.74 7.52
N LYS A 118 -11.67 -8.33 7.25
CA LYS A 118 -12.44 -8.84 6.10
C LYS A 118 -11.78 -8.45 4.79
N LEU A 119 -11.37 -7.18 4.69
CA LEU A 119 -10.61 -6.70 3.54
C LEU A 119 -9.25 -7.40 3.42
N TRP A 120 -8.53 -7.59 4.55
CA TRP A 120 -7.23 -8.26 4.53
C TRP A 120 -7.34 -9.71 4.03
N GLU A 121 -8.32 -10.47 4.53
CA GLU A 121 -8.52 -11.87 4.12
C GLU A 121 -8.88 -11.98 2.64
N ALA A 122 -9.77 -11.10 2.16
CA ALA A 122 -10.19 -11.09 0.77
C ALA A 122 -9.03 -10.74 -0.18
N LEU A 123 -8.29 -9.67 0.11
CA LEU A 123 -7.13 -9.25 -0.70
C LEU A 123 -6.01 -10.29 -0.68
N CYS A 124 -5.69 -10.87 0.49
CA CYS A 124 -4.72 -11.96 0.59
C CYS A 124 -5.18 -13.23 -0.14
N GLY A 125 -6.48 -13.52 -0.13
CA GLY A 125 -7.07 -14.61 -0.90
C GLY A 125 -6.87 -14.41 -2.39
N TYR A 126 -7.26 -13.24 -2.90
CA TYR A 126 -7.11 -12.86 -4.29
C TYR A 126 -5.62 -12.83 -4.72
N ALA A 127 -4.75 -12.22 -3.90
CA ALA A 127 -3.31 -12.19 -4.16
C ALA A 127 -2.73 -13.60 -4.26
N SER A 128 -3.11 -14.50 -3.35
CA SER A 128 -2.66 -15.91 -3.38
C SER A 128 -3.14 -16.65 -4.63
N GLU A 129 -4.38 -16.43 -5.06
CA GLU A 129 -4.95 -17.05 -6.27
C GLU A 129 -4.25 -16.57 -7.54
N LYS A 130 -4.00 -15.28 -7.64
CA LYS A 130 -3.41 -14.65 -8.84
C LYS A 130 -1.88 -14.62 -8.83
N GLY A 131 -1.23 -15.06 -7.75
CA GLY A 131 0.23 -15.00 -7.62
C GLY A 131 0.78 -13.58 -7.45
N LEU A 132 0.00 -12.69 -6.85
CA LEU A 132 0.35 -11.30 -6.56
C LEU A 132 0.97 -11.15 -5.18
N GLY A 133 1.58 -10.00 -4.91
CA GLY A 133 2.00 -9.57 -3.58
C GLY A 133 0.97 -8.68 -2.88
N MET A 134 1.36 -8.26 -1.66
CA MET A 134 0.67 -7.24 -0.86
C MET A 134 1.59 -6.06 -0.61
N GLN A 135 1.04 -4.85 -0.59
CA GLN A 135 1.74 -3.64 -0.17
C GLN A 135 0.96 -2.93 0.93
N LEU A 136 1.67 -2.31 1.87
CA LEU A 136 1.06 -1.52 2.95
C LEU A 136 2.07 -0.55 3.57
N HIS A 137 1.58 0.46 4.30
CA HIS A 137 2.38 1.17 5.30
C HIS A 137 2.30 0.41 6.62
N LEU A 138 3.42 0.26 7.32
CA LEU A 138 3.50 -0.53 8.54
C LEU A 138 4.42 0.12 9.57
N ALA A 139 3.89 0.38 10.75
CA ALA A 139 4.63 0.93 11.89
C ALA A 139 5.50 2.14 11.47
N GLU A 140 4.90 3.05 10.71
CA GLU A 140 5.57 4.24 10.21
C GLU A 140 5.80 5.25 11.33
N THR A 141 4.85 5.35 12.27
CA THR A 141 4.91 6.26 13.42
C THR A 141 4.66 5.54 14.73
N GLN A 142 5.17 6.09 15.82
CA GLN A 142 4.89 5.57 17.17
C GLN A 142 3.40 5.68 17.51
N GLU A 143 2.72 6.74 17.03
CA GLU A 143 1.28 6.92 17.23
C GLU A 143 0.46 5.78 16.60
N GLU A 144 0.86 5.27 15.44
CA GLU A 144 0.26 4.08 14.82
C GLU A 144 0.43 2.85 15.71
N VAL A 145 1.65 2.61 16.21
CA VAL A 145 1.96 1.45 17.06
C VAL A 145 1.18 1.52 18.38
N ASP A 146 1.23 2.65 19.06
CA ASP A 146 0.54 2.86 20.35
C ASP A 146 -0.99 2.73 20.17
N GLY A 147 -1.54 3.32 19.12
CA GLY A 147 -2.96 3.22 18.81
C GLY A 147 -3.42 1.79 18.51
N CYS A 148 -2.58 0.96 17.87
CA CYS A 148 -2.87 -0.45 17.66
C CYS A 148 -2.81 -1.25 18.97
N LEU A 149 -1.79 -1.01 19.79
CA LEU A 149 -1.64 -1.62 21.12
C LEU A 149 -2.83 -1.28 22.03
N ASP A 150 -3.27 -0.02 22.05
CA ASP A 150 -4.42 0.42 22.85
C ASP A 150 -5.73 -0.25 22.42
N ARG A 151 -5.93 -0.47 21.13
CA ARG A 151 -7.14 -1.11 20.58
C ARG A 151 -7.15 -2.63 20.72
N THR A 152 -5.99 -3.27 20.57
CA THR A 152 -5.93 -4.73 20.33
C THR A 152 -5.00 -5.48 21.28
N GLY A 153 -4.12 -4.77 21.97
CA GLY A 153 -3.04 -5.38 22.76
C GLY A 153 -1.90 -5.96 21.92
N LEU A 154 -1.90 -5.74 20.61
CA LEU A 154 -0.90 -6.25 19.65
C LEU A 154 -0.24 -5.09 18.90
N THR A 155 1.00 -5.29 18.44
CA THR A 155 1.60 -4.37 17.46
C THR A 155 0.90 -4.50 16.11
N PRO A 156 0.99 -3.50 15.20
CA PRO A 156 0.44 -3.62 13.85
C PRO A 156 0.93 -4.87 13.11
N ALA A 157 2.19 -5.22 13.25
CA ALA A 157 2.77 -6.39 12.62
C ALA A 157 2.23 -7.70 13.22
N GLU A 158 2.10 -7.79 14.55
CA GLU A 158 1.49 -8.94 15.23
C GLU A 158 0.03 -9.11 14.84
N LEU A 159 -0.75 -8.03 14.83
CA LEU A 159 -2.17 -8.05 14.46
C LEU A 159 -2.34 -8.60 13.04
N LEU A 160 -1.63 -8.07 12.07
CA LEU A 160 -1.68 -8.53 10.68
C LEU A 160 -1.20 -9.99 10.54
N SER A 161 -0.19 -10.39 11.30
CA SER A 161 0.30 -11.77 11.34
C SER A 161 -0.77 -12.74 11.87
N CYS A 162 -1.52 -12.37 12.92
CA CYS A 162 -2.64 -13.17 13.44
C CYS A 162 -3.70 -13.42 12.36
N HIS A 163 -3.91 -12.49 11.46
CA HIS A 163 -4.81 -12.61 10.31
C HIS A 163 -4.15 -13.18 9.06
N ARG A 164 -2.95 -13.76 9.18
CA ARG A 164 -2.22 -14.41 8.08
C ARG A 164 -1.93 -13.49 6.88
N PHE A 165 -1.84 -12.19 7.12
CA PHE A 165 -1.58 -11.20 6.07
C PHE A 165 -0.27 -11.48 5.31
N PHE A 166 0.77 -11.90 6.02
CA PHE A 166 2.09 -12.17 5.44
C PHE A 166 2.23 -13.55 4.77
N ARG A 167 1.14 -14.25 4.48
CA ARG A 167 1.17 -15.54 3.76
C ARG A 167 1.51 -15.40 2.27
N VAL A 168 1.40 -14.21 1.72
CA VAL A 168 1.81 -13.85 0.36
C VAL A 168 3.02 -12.92 0.41
N PRO A 169 3.80 -12.79 -0.68
CA PRO A 169 4.91 -11.84 -0.72
C PRO A 169 4.42 -10.44 -0.34
N THR A 170 5.06 -9.82 0.64
CA THR A 170 4.59 -8.54 1.18
C THR A 170 5.71 -7.51 1.17
N THR A 171 5.41 -6.31 0.69
CA THR A 171 6.25 -5.12 0.82
C THR A 171 5.62 -4.16 1.83
N ALA A 172 6.30 -3.94 2.94
CA ALA A 172 5.89 -3.02 3.99
C ALA A 172 6.73 -1.73 3.92
N ALA A 173 6.07 -0.61 3.70
CA ALA A 173 6.71 0.71 3.65
C ALA A 173 6.66 1.39 5.03
N GLY A 174 7.63 2.27 5.30
CA GLY A 174 7.81 2.93 6.58
C GLY A 174 8.71 2.11 7.50
N CYS A 175 8.13 1.26 8.33
CA CYS A 175 8.84 0.32 9.23
C CYS A 175 9.77 0.97 10.27
N GLY A 176 9.64 2.29 10.50
CA GLY A 176 10.51 3.04 11.40
C GLY A 176 10.35 2.67 12.87
N CYS A 177 9.14 2.28 13.27
CA CYS A 177 8.78 2.00 14.66
C CYS A 177 8.56 0.50 14.96
N LEU A 178 9.10 -0.40 14.12
CA LEU A 178 9.06 -1.84 14.39
C LEU A 178 9.92 -2.21 15.60
N SER A 179 9.39 -3.04 16.48
CA SER A 179 10.16 -3.67 17.55
C SER A 179 11.14 -4.74 17.00
N ASP A 180 12.10 -5.17 17.81
CA ASP A 180 12.99 -6.29 17.45
C ASP A 180 12.21 -7.60 17.22
N ALA A 181 11.13 -7.82 17.97
CA ALA A 181 10.24 -8.95 17.81
C ALA A 181 9.50 -8.91 16.46
N ASP A 182 8.97 -7.73 16.11
CA ASP A 182 8.31 -7.52 14.80
C ASP A 182 9.27 -7.78 13.65
N ARG A 183 10.49 -7.23 13.71
CA ARG A 183 11.53 -7.43 12.69
C ARG A 183 11.88 -8.91 12.53
N ALA A 184 12.04 -9.61 13.64
CA ALA A 184 12.33 -11.05 13.62
C ALA A 184 11.17 -11.88 13.05
N MET A 185 9.93 -11.49 13.33
CA MET A 185 8.73 -12.13 12.80
C MET A 185 8.60 -11.90 11.29
N LEU A 186 8.69 -10.64 10.84
CA LEU A 186 8.62 -10.29 9.43
C LEU A 186 9.73 -10.97 8.60
N GLY A 187 10.93 -11.12 9.19
CA GLY A 187 12.02 -11.87 8.57
C GLY A 187 11.69 -13.34 8.33
N LYS A 188 10.92 -14.01 9.22
CA LYS A 188 10.45 -15.38 9.00
C LYS A 188 9.50 -15.50 7.84
N PHE A 189 8.67 -14.49 7.61
CA PHE A 189 7.76 -14.42 6.46
C PHE A 189 8.45 -13.93 5.19
N LYS A 190 9.72 -13.52 5.27
CA LYS A 190 10.47 -12.91 4.16
C LYS A 190 9.78 -11.66 3.60
N ALA A 191 9.09 -10.91 4.46
CA ALA A 191 8.53 -9.63 4.08
C ALA A 191 9.64 -8.63 3.73
N THR A 192 9.42 -7.82 2.73
CA THR A 192 10.36 -6.77 2.31
C THR A 192 10.01 -5.48 3.03
N ALA A 193 10.97 -4.87 3.73
CA ALA A 193 10.82 -3.54 4.28
C ALA A 193 11.31 -2.49 3.26
N ALA A 194 10.42 -1.59 2.86
CA ALA A 194 10.75 -0.42 2.04
C ALA A 194 10.97 0.79 2.96
N VAL A 195 12.23 1.07 3.24
CA VAL A 195 12.62 2.17 4.15
C VAL A 195 12.62 3.49 3.39
N THR A 196 12.05 4.53 4.01
CA THR A 196 11.99 5.90 3.49
C THR A 196 12.87 6.85 4.33
N PRO A 197 14.20 6.87 4.13
CA PRO A 197 15.14 7.53 5.05
C PRO A 197 14.86 9.02 5.26
N MET A 198 14.43 9.72 4.19
CA MET A 198 14.10 11.14 4.29
C MET A 198 12.87 11.41 5.14
N THR A 199 11.84 10.56 5.02
CA THR A 199 10.62 10.65 5.82
C THR A 199 10.92 10.32 7.28
N CYS A 200 11.63 9.23 7.53
CA CYS A 200 12.10 8.85 8.87
C CYS A 200 12.88 9.97 9.53
N ALA A 201 13.85 10.56 8.83
CA ALA A 201 14.64 11.67 9.37
C ALA A 201 13.81 12.92 9.70
N LYS A 202 12.76 13.22 8.91
CA LYS A 202 11.85 14.35 9.19
C LYS A 202 10.92 14.08 10.38
N GLN A 203 10.57 12.82 10.60
CA GLN A 203 9.70 12.39 11.69
C GLN A 203 10.45 12.09 12.99
N GLY A 204 11.80 12.02 12.93
CA GLY A 204 12.65 11.68 14.05
C GLY A 204 12.68 10.19 14.40
N ASN A 205 12.40 9.34 13.43
CA ASN A 205 12.35 7.88 13.57
C ASN A 205 13.68 7.24 13.13
#